data_971a8f60f69811ecf7bd64c97a9d3c17
#
_entry.id   971a8f60f69811ecf7bd64c97a9d3c17
#
_cell.length_a   1.000
_cell.length_b   1.000
_cell.length_c   1.000
_cell.angle_alpha   90.00
_cell.angle_beta   90.00
_cell.angle_gamma   90.00
#
_symmetry.space_group_name_H-M   'P 1'
#
loop_
_entity.id
_entity.type
_entity.pdbx_description
1 polymer ?
#
loop_
_entity_poly.entity_id
_entity_poly.type
_entity_poly.pdbx_seq_one_letter_code
_entity_poly.pdbx_strand_id
1 'polypeptide(L)'
;EIMQITGLSRASVHSYLPYCKGLYNAEELSVNAERCQVYRNRQEQVRKLKEHLSEDNLWQAIIAFQEYPFRTVTGLPFRYKIKIGKDGEYNRELMIGRREKSKTLSWSSVKLAFDNNRLLTGIIEKPKALGDIRGVSYIYPILWRFGLIRVSEKTEKALMRKTG
;
A
#
# COMPACT_ATOMS: atom_id res chain seq x y z
N GLU A 1 3.81 2.87 -45.38
CA GLU A 1 3.05 3.42 -46.55
C GLU A 1 2.86 4.94 -46.46
N ILE A 2 2.22 5.51 -45.45
CA ILE A 2 1.98 6.96 -45.33
C ILE A 2 3.27 7.78 -45.39
N MET A 3 4.33 7.34 -44.73
CA MET A 3 5.67 7.98 -44.79
C MET A 3 6.27 7.99 -46.17
N GLN A 4 6.07 6.93 -46.96
CA GLN A 4 6.57 6.82 -48.33
C GLN A 4 5.80 7.71 -49.32
N ILE A 5 4.49 7.91 -49.06
CA ILE A 5 3.64 8.73 -49.92
C ILE A 5 3.80 10.22 -49.62
N THR A 6 3.99 10.60 -48.35
CA THR A 6 4.01 12.00 -47.93
C THR A 6 5.41 12.58 -47.77
N GLY A 7 6.45 11.75 -47.75
CA GLY A 7 7.84 12.19 -47.47
C GLY A 7 8.09 12.72 -46.07
N LEU A 8 7.09 12.61 -45.18
CA LEU A 8 7.18 13.09 -43.80
C LEU A 8 7.90 12.09 -42.90
N SER A 9 8.60 12.60 -41.89
CA SER A 9 9.20 11.75 -40.85
C SER A 9 8.16 11.01 -40.05
N ARG A 10 8.52 9.90 -39.43
CA ARG A 10 7.63 9.10 -38.57
C ARG A 10 7.01 9.95 -37.43
N ALA A 11 7.80 10.83 -36.82
CA ALA A 11 7.34 11.74 -35.79
C ALA A 11 6.28 12.72 -36.29
N SER A 12 6.49 13.28 -37.49
CA SER A 12 5.54 14.20 -38.14
C SER A 12 4.22 13.47 -38.46
N VAL A 13 4.32 12.25 -39.04
CA VAL A 13 3.11 11.45 -39.35
C VAL A 13 2.32 11.17 -38.09
N HIS A 14 2.98 10.82 -36.98
CA HIS A 14 2.29 10.56 -35.70
C HIS A 14 1.64 11.81 -35.12
N SER A 15 2.18 13.02 -35.34
CA SER A 15 1.56 14.26 -34.85
C SER A 15 0.28 14.65 -35.59
N TYR A 16 0.13 14.22 -36.85
CA TYR A 16 -1.03 14.48 -37.69
C TYR A 16 -2.07 13.37 -37.69
N LEU A 17 -1.70 12.17 -37.22
CA LEU A 17 -2.69 11.12 -37.05
C LEU A 17 -3.68 11.52 -35.94
N PRO A 18 -4.99 11.45 -36.22
CA PRO A 18 -5.98 11.70 -35.16
C PRO A 18 -5.70 10.74 -34.01
N TYR A 19 -5.53 11.31 -32.82
CA TYR A 19 -5.36 10.52 -31.60
C TYR A 19 -6.67 9.78 -31.36
N CYS A 20 -6.73 8.54 -31.84
CA CYS A 20 -7.91 7.70 -31.69
C CYS A 20 -8.08 7.29 -30.24
N LYS A 21 -8.53 8.23 -29.38
CA LYS A 21 -8.95 7.93 -28.01
C LYS A 21 -10.07 6.89 -27.93
N GLY A 22 -10.77 6.65 -29.05
CA GLY A 22 -11.85 5.69 -29.12
C GLY A 22 -11.44 4.23 -29.37
N LEU A 23 -10.15 3.94 -29.63
CA LEU A 23 -9.65 2.56 -29.77
C LEU A 23 -9.14 1.96 -28.43
N TYR A 24 -8.99 2.78 -27.38
CA TYR A 24 -8.81 2.26 -26.05
C TYR A 24 -10.20 1.95 -25.49
N ASN A 25 -10.50 0.67 -25.30
CA ASN A 25 -11.63 0.26 -24.48
C ASN A 25 -11.53 1.03 -23.16
N ALA A 26 -12.49 1.93 -22.93
CA ALA A 26 -12.52 2.72 -21.70
C ALA A 26 -12.67 1.83 -20.44
N GLU A 27 -12.99 0.56 -20.64
CA GLU A 27 -13.18 -0.47 -19.61
C GLU A 27 -11.88 -1.18 -19.23
N GLU A 28 -10.85 -1.18 -20.09
CA GLU A 28 -9.55 -1.81 -19.79
C GLU A 28 -8.46 -0.78 -19.63
N LEU A 29 -8.10 -0.50 -18.39
CA LEU A 29 -6.92 0.30 -18.09
C LEU A 29 -5.66 -0.47 -18.48
N SER A 30 -4.67 0.20 -19.05
CA SER A 30 -3.35 -0.39 -19.21
C SER A 30 -2.76 -0.75 -17.85
N VAL A 31 -1.94 -1.81 -17.78
CA VAL A 31 -1.25 -2.24 -16.54
C VAL A 31 -0.53 -1.08 -15.84
N ASN A 32 0.00 -0.15 -16.61
CA ASN A 32 0.68 1.03 -16.06
C ASN A 32 -0.31 2.05 -15.47
N ALA A 33 -1.46 2.24 -16.12
CA ALA A 33 -2.53 3.10 -15.62
C ALA A 33 -3.13 2.55 -14.31
N GLU A 34 -3.34 1.22 -14.23
CA GLU A 34 -3.77 0.57 -13.00
C GLU A 34 -2.79 0.77 -11.85
N ARG A 35 -1.49 0.58 -12.09
CA ARG A 35 -0.44 0.82 -11.09
C ARG A 35 -0.43 2.26 -10.60
N CYS A 36 -0.56 3.23 -11.51
CA CYS A 36 -0.65 4.64 -11.16
C CYS A 36 -1.91 4.93 -10.32
N GLN A 37 -3.04 4.32 -10.65
CA GLN A 37 -4.29 4.48 -9.91
C GLN A 37 -4.18 3.90 -8.49
N VAL A 38 -3.62 2.70 -8.34
CA VAL A 38 -3.36 2.09 -7.03
C VAL A 38 -2.43 2.97 -6.19
N TYR A 39 -1.36 3.49 -6.79
CA TYR A 39 -0.42 4.38 -6.10
C TYR A 39 -1.13 5.66 -5.60
N ARG A 40 -1.89 6.33 -6.48
CA ARG A 40 -2.64 7.55 -6.13
C ARG A 40 -3.65 7.30 -5.02
N ASN A 41 -4.38 6.19 -5.10
CA ASN A 41 -5.34 5.81 -4.05
C ASN A 41 -4.65 5.61 -2.71
N ARG A 42 -3.51 4.90 -2.66
CA ARG A 42 -2.72 4.72 -1.44
C ARG A 42 -2.29 6.05 -0.83
N GLN A 43 -1.78 6.97 -1.64
CA GLN A 43 -1.37 8.29 -1.17
C GLN A 43 -2.55 9.09 -0.60
N GLU A 44 -3.69 9.05 -1.27
CA GLU A 44 -4.90 9.74 -0.84
C GLU A 44 -5.44 9.20 0.48
N GLN A 45 -5.48 7.87 0.67
CA GLN A 45 -5.95 7.29 1.93
C GLN A 45 -5.01 7.60 3.10
N VAL A 46 -3.69 7.59 2.87
CA VAL A 46 -2.72 8.01 3.88
C VAL A 46 -2.86 9.49 4.22
N ARG A 47 -3.09 10.36 3.23
CA ARG A 47 -3.34 11.78 3.45
C ARG A 47 -4.57 12.00 4.34
N LYS A 48 -5.70 11.38 3.99
CA LYS A 48 -6.93 11.44 4.80
C LYS A 48 -6.73 10.95 6.22
N LEU A 49 -6.00 9.85 6.39
CA LEU A 49 -5.69 9.30 7.72
C LEU A 49 -4.86 10.28 8.55
N LYS A 50 -3.87 10.95 7.96
CA LYS A 50 -3.04 11.95 8.67
C LYS A 50 -3.81 13.21 9.03
N GLU A 51 -4.73 13.65 8.17
CA GLU A 51 -5.59 14.81 8.42
C GLU A 51 -6.62 14.54 9.50
N HIS A 52 -7.15 13.32 9.52
CA HIS A 52 -8.14 12.91 10.51
C HIS A 52 -7.86 11.47 10.97
N LEU A 53 -7.27 11.37 12.16
CA LEU A 53 -6.91 10.09 12.80
C LEU A 53 -8.17 9.40 13.34
N SER A 54 -8.84 8.63 12.51
CA SER A 54 -10.02 7.86 12.84
C SER A 54 -9.85 6.38 12.50
N GLU A 55 -10.66 5.52 13.13
CA GLU A 55 -10.70 4.09 12.82
C GLU A 55 -11.11 3.83 11.36
N ASP A 56 -12.06 4.61 10.85
CA ASP A 56 -12.54 4.46 9.48
C ASP A 56 -11.46 4.82 8.45
N ASN A 57 -10.75 5.92 8.65
CA ASN A 57 -9.65 6.31 7.77
C ASN A 57 -8.49 5.30 7.85
N LEU A 58 -8.21 4.74 9.04
CA LEU A 58 -7.25 3.66 9.19
C LEU A 58 -7.69 2.43 8.38
N TRP A 59 -8.97 2.06 8.46
CA TRP A 59 -9.50 0.93 7.71
C TRP A 59 -9.40 1.13 6.20
N GLN A 60 -9.72 2.32 5.68
CA GLN A 60 -9.57 2.65 4.27
C GLN A 60 -8.11 2.60 3.81
N ALA A 61 -7.18 3.06 4.63
CA ALA A 61 -5.75 2.93 4.34
C ALA A 61 -5.30 1.46 4.31
N ILE A 62 -5.77 0.64 5.24
CA ILE A 62 -5.52 -0.81 5.26
C ILE A 62 -6.05 -1.48 3.99
N ILE A 63 -7.26 -1.15 3.54
CA ILE A 63 -7.84 -1.67 2.29
C ILE A 63 -6.96 -1.31 1.09
N ALA A 64 -6.55 -0.05 0.99
CA ALA A 64 -5.76 0.45 -0.13
C ALA A 64 -4.36 -0.17 -0.23
N PHE A 65 -3.78 -0.59 0.89
CA PHE A 65 -2.43 -1.16 0.94
C PHE A 65 -2.38 -2.68 0.86
N GLN A 66 -3.47 -3.35 0.52
CA GLN A 66 -3.42 -4.78 0.21
C GLN A 66 -2.37 -5.06 -0.86
N GLU A 67 -1.67 -6.19 -0.74
CA GLU A 67 -0.58 -6.62 -1.64
C GLU A 67 0.63 -5.67 -1.69
N TYR A 68 0.69 -4.65 -0.85
CA TYR A 68 1.89 -3.82 -0.75
C TYR A 68 3.05 -4.63 -0.15
N PRO A 69 4.28 -4.53 -0.70
CA PRO A 69 5.44 -5.27 -0.20
C PRO A 69 5.99 -4.61 1.06
N PHE A 70 5.52 -5.06 2.22
CA PHE A 70 6.04 -4.65 3.51
C PHE A 70 7.24 -5.48 3.95
N ARG A 71 7.94 -4.96 4.95
CA ARG A 71 9.05 -5.64 5.59
C ARG A 71 9.03 -5.38 7.10
N THR A 72 9.28 -6.41 7.90
CA THR A 72 9.44 -6.27 9.35
C THR A 72 10.79 -5.62 9.68
N VAL A 73 10.97 -5.16 10.92
CA VAL A 73 12.26 -4.62 11.41
C VAL A 73 13.38 -5.66 11.32
N THR A 74 13.05 -6.96 11.44
CA THR A 74 14.00 -8.05 11.28
C THR A 74 14.31 -8.40 9.81
N GLY A 75 13.71 -7.67 8.85
CA GLY A 75 13.96 -7.87 7.44
C GLY A 75 13.07 -8.91 6.75
N LEU A 76 12.09 -9.49 7.45
CA LEU A 76 11.17 -10.46 6.87
C LEU A 76 10.17 -9.77 5.90
N PRO A 77 10.18 -10.10 4.61
CA PRO A 77 9.20 -9.57 3.67
C PRO A 77 7.83 -10.20 3.88
N PHE A 78 6.77 -9.42 3.75
CA PHE A 78 5.40 -9.89 3.80
C PHE A 78 4.46 -9.01 2.99
N ARG A 79 3.30 -9.56 2.67
CA ARG A 79 2.15 -8.86 2.11
C ARG A 79 0.92 -9.29 2.89
N TYR A 80 -0.15 -8.55 2.78
CA TYR A 80 -1.42 -8.98 3.34
C TYR A 80 -2.57 -8.82 2.35
N LYS A 81 -3.59 -9.63 2.55
CA LYS A 81 -4.92 -9.50 1.96
C LYS A 81 -5.94 -9.44 3.07
N ILE A 82 -7.05 -8.77 2.83
CA ILE A 82 -8.18 -8.79 3.73
C ILE A 82 -9.07 -9.97 3.35
N LYS A 83 -9.47 -10.74 4.35
CA LYS A 83 -10.39 -11.86 4.15
C LYS A 83 -11.76 -11.34 3.72
N ILE A 84 -12.34 -11.99 2.73
CA ILE A 84 -13.69 -11.71 2.26
C ILE A 84 -14.65 -12.65 2.98
N GLY A 85 -15.72 -12.11 3.54
CA GLY A 85 -16.78 -12.86 4.19
C GLY A 85 -17.66 -13.59 3.19
N LYS A 86 -18.57 -14.41 3.68
CA LYS A 86 -19.54 -15.15 2.83
C LYS A 86 -20.53 -14.23 2.11
N ASP A 87 -20.73 -13.05 2.63
CA ASP A 87 -21.54 -11.95 2.08
C ASP A 87 -20.85 -11.15 0.97
N GLY A 88 -19.57 -11.47 0.67
CA GLY A 88 -18.76 -10.75 -0.30
C GLY A 88 -18.10 -9.49 0.23
N GLU A 89 -18.37 -9.12 1.48
CA GLU A 89 -17.78 -7.93 2.12
C GLU A 89 -16.44 -8.25 2.79
N TYR A 90 -15.62 -7.23 3.00
CA TYR A 90 -14.37 -7.37 3.72
C TYR A 90 -14.61 -7.73 5.19
N ASN A 91 -14.06 -8.86 5.61
CA ASN A 91 -13.99 -9.24 7.00
C ASN A 91 -12.89 -8.44 7.72
N ARG A 92 -13.05 -8.19 9.02
CA ARG A 92 -12.07 -7.46 9.85
C ARG A 92 -10.86 -8.34 10.23
N GLU A 93 -10.32 -9.06 9.25
CA GLU A 93 -9.16 -9.95 9.40
C GLU A 93 -8.17 -9.77 8.25
N LEU A 94 -6.89 -9.58 8.58
CA LEU A 94 -5.80 -9.50 7.62
C LEU A 94 -5.07 -10.84 7.55
N MET A 95 -4.98 -11.40 6.35
CA MET A 95 -4.20 -12.61 6.08
C MET A 95 -2.79 -12.20 5.66
N ILE A 96 -1.82 -12.45 6.54
CA ILE A 96 -0.41 -12.14 6.29
C ILE A 96 0.21 -13.28 5.47
N GLY A 97 0.57 -12.99 4.22
CA GLY A 97 1.30 -13.90 3.35
C GLY A 97 2.80 -13.89 3.67
N ARG A 98 3.35 -15.05 4.02
CA ARG A 98 4.77 -15.32 4.23
C ARG A 98 5.21 -16.50 3.39
N ARG A 99 6.53 -16.71 3.26
CA ARG A 99 7.09 -17.79 2.44
C ARG A 99 6.56 -19.19 2.81
N GLU A 100 6.34 -19.49 4.08
CA GLU A 100 6.03 -20.84 4.52
C GLU A 100 4.65 -21.02 5.15
N LYS A 101 4.12 -20.02 5.83
CA LYS A 101 2.81 -20.11 6.53
C LYS A 101 2.11 -18.74 6.55
N SER A 102 0.84 -18.74 6.21
CA SER A 102 -0.01 -17.56 6.44
C SER A 102 -0.33 -17.39 7.93
N LYS A 103 -0.43 -16.15 8.38
CA LYS A 103 -0.95 -15.79 9.71
C LYS A 103 -2.13 -14.87 9.56
N THR A 104 -3.13 -15.05 10.40
CA THR A 104 -4.24 -14.12 10.50
C THR A 104 -3.96 -13.09 11.58
N LEU A 105 -4.24 -11.84 11.27
CA LEU A 105 -4.14 -10.71 12.15
C LEU A 105 -5.53 -10.10 12.33
N SER A 106 -6.01 -10.06 13.56
CA SER A 106 -7.33 -9.49 13.86
C SER A 106 -7.32 -7.98 13.77
N TRP A 107 -8.44 -7.39 13.36
CA TRP A 107 -8.61 -5.94 13.35
C TRP A 107 -8.42 -5.32 14.73
N SER A 108 -8.89 -5.98 15.78
CA SER A 108 -8.71 -5.52 17.17
C SER A 108 -7.25 -5.32 17.54
N SER A 109 -6.34 -6.16 17.04
CA SER A 109 -4.89 -6.00 17.24
C SER A 109 -4.34 -4.77 16.52
N VAL A 110 -4.79 -4.52 15.29
CA VAL A 110 -4.40 -3.33 14.51
C VAL A 110 -4.90 -2.06 15.19
N LYS A 111 -6.17 -2.05 15.58
CA LYS A 111 -6.80 -0.92 16.28
C LYS A 111 -6.09 -0.62 17.61
N LEU A 112 -5.85 -1.64 18.42
CA LEU A 112 -5.16 -1.46 19.70
C LEU A 112 -3.76 -0.86 19.53
N ALA A 113 -3.00 -1.33 18.54
CA ALA A 113 -1.68 -0.75 18.23
C ALA A 113 -1.78 0.71 17.75
N PHE A 114 -2.80 1.03 16.98
CA PHE A 114 -3.08 2.38 16.52
C PHE A 114 -3.45 3.31 17.69
N ASP A 115 -4.32 2.88 18.58
CA ASP A 115 -4.73 3.65 19.75
C ASP A 115 -3.55 3.86 20.70
N ASN A 116 -2.75 2.83 20.96
CA ASN A 116 -1.54 2.92 21.77
C ASN A 116 -0.52 3.89 21.15
N ASN A 117 -0.34 3.85 19.83
CA ASN A 117 0.56 4.77 19.13
C ASN A 117 0.18 6.24 19.34
N ARG A 118 -1.11 6.55 19.42
CA ARG A 118 -1.58 7.92 19.68
C ARG A 118 -1.18 8.47 21.06
N LEU A 119 -0.88 7.59 22.00
CA LEU A 119 -0.43 7.94 23.35
C LEU A 119 1.10 8.07 23.45
N LEU A 120 1.82 7.60 22.43
CA LEU A 120 3.28 7.62 22.41
C LEU A 120 3.79 8.88 21.73
N THR A 121 4.86 9.44 22.29
CA THR A 121 5.57 10.59 21.72
C THR A 121 7.03 10.22 21.43
N GLY A 122 7.56 10.75 20.33
CA GLY A 122 8.97 10.56 19.98
C GLY A 122 9.23 9.40 19.03
N ILE A 123 10.43 8.84 19.12
CA ILE A 123 10.93 7.77 18.27
C ILE A 123 10.57 6.41 18.85
N ILE A 124 9.92 5.57 18.06
CA ILE A 124 9.51 4.21 18.44
C ILE A 124 10.41 3.22 17.72
N GLU A 125 11.41 2.69 18.42
CA GLU A 125 12.43 1.82 17.82
C GLU A 125 12.01 0.35 17.69
N LYS A 126 11.13 -0.10 18.58
CA LYS A 126 10.75 -1.52 18.66
C LYS A 126 9.24 -1.70 18.54
N PRO A 127 8.78 -2.72 17.79
CA PRO A 127 7.35 -3.02 17.69
C PRO A 127 6.65 -3.19 19.04
N LYS A 128 7.30 -3.81 20.02
CA LYS A 128 6.74 -4.02 21.37
C LYS A 128 6.43 -2.73 22.13
N ALA A 129 6.98 -1.59 21.72
CA ALA A 129 6.60 -0.30 22.30
C ALA A 129 5.14 0.07 22.03
N LEU A 130 4.51 -0.48 21.00
CA LEU A 130 3.07 -0.36 20.73
C LEU A 130 2.19 -1.22 21.65
N GLY A 131 2.81 -2.07 22.48
CA GLY A 131 2.14 -2.98 23.39
C GLY A 131 2.48 -4.44 23.11
N ASP A 132 2.12 -5.33 24.03
CA ASP A 132 2.24 -6.77 23.85
C ASP A 132 1.03 -7.30 23.04
N ILE A 133 1.05 -6.98 21.75
CA ILE A 133 -0.04 -7.24 20.83
C ILE A 133 0.35 -8.38 19.88
N ARG A 134 -0.54 -9.35 19.70
CA ARG A 134 -0.33 -10.44 18.75
C ARG A 134 -0.16 -9.90 17.33
N GLY A 135 1.00 -10.20 16.73
CA GLY A 135 1.31 -9.76 15.36
C GLY A 135 1.82 -8.32 15.25
N VAL A 136 2.18 -7.68 16.36
CA VAL A 136 2.71 -6.29 16.37
C VAL A 136 3.90 -6.08 15.46
N SER A 137 4.72 -7.11 15.20
CA SER A 137 5.85 -7.07 14.26
C SER A 137 5.42 -6.82 12.81
N TYR A 138 4.17 -7.14 12.45
CA TYR A 138 3.58 -6.85 11.14
C TYR A 138 2.80 -5.53 11.14
N ILE A 139 2.17 -5.18 12.26
CA ILE A 139 1.43 -3.92 12.40
C ILE A 139 2.39 -2.72 12.38
N TYR A 140 3.51 -2.82 13.06
CA TYR A 140 4.50 -1.76 13.18
C TYR A 140 4.95 -1.19 11.82
N PRO A 141 5.42 -1.99 10.82
CA PRO A 141 5.81 -1.46 9.52
C PRO A 141 4.62 -0.90 8.72
N ILE A 142 3.40 -1.37 8.94
CA ILE A 142 2.20 -0.81 8.32
C ILE A 142 1.94 0.61 8.85
N LEU A 143 1.92 0.80 10.17
CA LEU A 143 1.73 2.12 10.78
C LEU A 143 2.87 3.08 10.44
N TRP A 144 4.11 2.58 10.37
CA TRP A 144 5.25 3.37 9.90
C TRP A 144 5.05 3.83 8.45
N ARG A 145 4.61 2.94 7.55
CA ARG A 145 4.35 3.27 6.15
C ARG A 145 3.26 4.32 5.99
N PHE A 146 2.29 4.34 6.87
CA PHE A 146 1.26 5.38 6.93
C PHE A 146 1.78 6.70 7.53
N GLY A 147 3.02 6.73 8.01
CA GLY A 147 3.65 7.91 8.61
C GLY A 147 3.09 8.25 10.01
N LEU A 148 2.55 7.26 10.71
CA LEU A 148 2.02 7.39 12.06
C LEU A 148 3.08 7.16 13.14
N ILE A 149 4.16 6.45 12.79
CA ILE A 149 5.27 6.13 13.69
C ILE A 149 6.53 6.82 13.20
N ARG A 150 7.27 7.45 14.10
CA ARG A 150 8.62 7.96 13.85
C ARG A 150 9.64 6.92 14.30
N VAL A 151 10.62 6.63 13.47
CA VAL A 151 11.67 5.65 13.72
C VAL A 151 13.04 6.29 13.51
N SER A 152 14.10 5.66 14.06
CA SER A 152 15.46 6.08 13.75
C SER A 152 15.84 5.75 12.30
N GLU A 153 16.86 6.42 11.79
CA GLU A 153 17.39 6.16 10.44
C GLU A 153 17.82 4.70 10.24
N LYS A 154 18.36 4.06 11.28
CA LYS A 154 18.72 2.64 11.26
C LYS A 154 17.51 1.74 11.04
N THR A 155 16.43 1.98 11.76
CA THR A 155 15.18 1.21 11.64
C THR A 155 14.49 1.50 10.31
N GLU A 156 14.52 2.73 9.85
CA GLU A 156 13.99 3.12 8.54
C GLU A 156 14.69 2.37 7.40
N LYS A 157 16.03 2.33 7.42
CA LYS A 157 16.82 1.55 6.46
C LYS A 157 16.47 0.05 6.48
N ALA A 158 16.20 -0.51 7.65
CA ALA A 158 15.78 -1.92 7.77
C ALA A 158 14.39 -2.16 7.14
N LEU A 159 13.46 -1.25 7.34
CA LEU A 159 12.10 -1.32 6.79
C LEU A 159 12.04 -1.08 5.27
N MET A 160 12.96 -0.23 4.75
CA MET A 160 13.03 0.10 3.30
C MET A 160 13.88 -0.86 2.47
N ARG A 161 14.71 -1.69 3.08
CA ARG A 161 15.70 -2.51 2.36
C ARG A 161 15.04 -3.36 1.26
N LYS A 162 15.32 -3.02 0.00
CA LYS A 162 14.90 -3.85 -1.14
C LYS A 162 15.61 -5.21 -1.02
N THR A 163 14.89 -6.29 -1.22
CA THR A 163 15.49 -7.60 -1.48
C THR A 163 16.23 -7.48 -2.80
N GLY A 164 17.56 -7.53 -2.74
CA GLY A 164 18.37 -7.81 -3.91
C GLY A 164 18.05 -9.20 -4.45
#